data_8c110ed2afec6d782ef95beb46cb8942
#
_entry.id   8c110ed2afec6d782ef95beb46cb8942
#
_cell.length_a   1.000
_cell.length_b   1.000
_cell.length_c   1.000
_cell.angle_alpha   90.00
_cell.angle_beta   90.00
_cell.angle_gamma   90.00
#
_symmetry.space_group_name_H-M   'P 1'
#
loop_
_entity.id
_entity.type
_entity.pdbx_description
1 polymer ?
#
loop_
_entity_poly.entity_id
_entity_poly.type
_entity_poly.pdbx_seq_one_letter_code
_entity_poly.pdbx_strand_id
1 'polypeptide(L)'
;MFHVKHVGPGEPAADMHAWPKPGTAPEAAATIFGPRIDLARRYAELLAGPGVERGLLGPREVDRIWDRHLLNSAAMAELLEAGERVIDIGSGAGLPGIPLALARPDVEVVLLEPLLRRSEFLSEVVDQLGLAVEVVRGRAEELWVRHQFGERDAAVSRAVASLDKLAKWSMPLLRPGGRMLAIKGERGREEVEQYRRVMAASGAVDARVVTCGATYLRPPATVVIARRGRPQRHQSARIGKTGNR
;
A
#
# COMPACT_ATOMS: atom_id res chain seq x y z
N MET A 1 13.60 -69.10 -19.70
CA MET A 1 12.47 -68.77 -18.85
C MET A 1 12.79 -67.41 -18.22
N PHE A 2 12.37 -66.29 -18.84
CA PHE A 2 12.67 -64.94 -18.37
C PHE A 2 11.48 -64.45 -17.56
N HIS A 3 11.71 -64.10 -16.29
CA HIS A 3 10.71 -63.48 -15.41
C HIS A 3 10.59 -61.98 -15.73
N VAL A 4 9.47 -61.57 -16.27
CA VAL A 4 9.11 -60.15 -16.41
C VAL A 4 8.50 -59.73 -15.09
N LYS A 5 9.19 -58.81 -14.37
CA LYS A 5 8.61 -58.12 -13.21
C LYS A 5 7.59 -57.08 -13.69
N HIS A 6 6.33 -57.26 -13.33
CA HIS A 6 5.29 -56.21 -13.45
C HIS A 6 5.65 -55.07 -12.48
N VAL A 7 5.90 -53.89 -13.06
CA VAL A 7 5.95 -52.64 -12.32
C VAL A 7 4.49 -52.20 -12.16
N GLY A 8 4.05 -52.08 -10.91
CA GLY A 8 2.72 -51.57 -10.56
C GLY A 8 2.54 -50.12 -10.99
N PRO A 9 1.27 -49.62 -11.01
CA PRO A 9 0.99 -48.23 -11.40
C PRO A 9 1.73 -47.27 -10.47
N GLY A 10 2.54 -46.37 -11.08
CA GLY A 10 3.34 -45.42 -10.38
C GLY A 10 2.47 -44.52 -9.49
N GLU A 11 2.95 -44.27 -8.28
CA GLU A 11 2.44 -43.21 -7.42
C GLU A 11 2.37 -41.88 -8.21
N PRO A 12 1.29 -41.09 -8.06
CA PRO A 12 1.23 -39.79 -8.71
C PRO A 12 2.47 -38.98 -8.27
N ALA A 13 3.21 -38.47 -9.25
CA ALA A 13 4.36 -37.60 -9.00
C ALA A 13 3.92 -36.50 -8.00
N ALA A 14 4.55 -36.50 -6.82
CA ALA A 14 4.35 -35.44 -5.86
C ALA A 14 4.59 -34.11 -6.57
N ASP A 15 3.59 -33.23 -6.47
CA ASP A 15 3.62 -31.91 -7.08
C ASP A 15 4.83 -31.13 -6.50
N MET A 16 5.97 -31.19 -7.23
CA MET A 16 7.28 -30.66 -6.78
C MET A 16 7.28 -29.13 -6.70
N HIS A 17 6.12 -28.47 -6.88
CA HIS A 17 5.94 -27.03 -6.79
C HIS A 17 4.82 -26.62 -5.83
N ALA A 18 4.53 -27.42 -4.80
CA ALA A 18 3.59 -26.97 -3.76
C ALA A 18 4.24 -25.84 -2.95
N TRP A 19 3.90 -24.61 -3.29
CA TRP A 19 4.31 -23.44 -2.50
C TRP A 19 3.78 -23.53 -1.06
N PRO A 20 4.47 -22.89 -0.09
CA PRO A 20 3.97 -22.77 1.27
C PRO A 20 2.56 -22.16 1.21
N LYS A 21 1.60 -22.78 1.88
CA LYS A 21 0.25 -22.25 1.94
C LYS A 21 0.19 -21.17 3.02
N PRO A 22 -0.43 -20.00 2.76
CA PRO A 22 -0.73 -19.05 3.82
C PRO A 22 -1.63 -19.72 4.85
N GLY A 23 -1.51 -19.34 6.11
CA GLY A 23 -2.41 -19.83 7.16
C GLY A 23 -3.89 -19.57 6.81
N THR A 24 -4.81 -20.19 7.56
CA THR A 24 -6.25 -19.99 7.39
C THR A 24 -6.62 -18.52 7.57
N ALA A 25 -7.49 -17.99 6.72
CA ALA A 25 -8.02 -16.63 6.86
C ALA A 25 -8.73 -16.49 8.21
N PRO A 26 -8.35 -15.53 9.06
CA PRO A 26 -9.04 -15.30 10.33
C PRO A 26 -10.46 -14.78 10.09
N GLU A 27 -11.34 -14.95 11.07
CA GLU A 27 -12.75 -14.55 10.98
C GLU A 27 -12.92 -13.07 10.57
N ALA A 28 -12.07 -12.19 11.09
CA ALA A 28 -12.06 -10.78 10.75
C ALA A 28 -11.90 -10.51 9.25
N ALA A 29 -11.20 -11.40 8.52
CA ALA A 29 -11.00 -11.24 7.07
C ALA A 29 -12.34 -11.29 6.31
N ALA A 30 -13.28 -12.13 6.72
CA ALA A 30 -14.60 -12.20 6.11
C ALA A 30 -15.39 -10.88 6.29
N THR A 31 -15.27 -10.25 7.45
CA THR A 31 -15.89 -8.94 7.71
C THR A 31 -15.24 -7.83 6.90
N ILE A 32 -13.91 -7.79 6.85
CA ILE A 32 -13.14 -6.72 6.20
C ILE A 32 -13.25 -6.77 4.67
N PHE A 33 -13.14 -7.96 4.08
CA PHE A 33 -13.16 -8.12 2.62
C PHE A 33 -14.56 -8.47 2.07
N GLY A 34 -15.53 -8.82 2.95
CA GLY A 34 -16.89 -9.11 2.55
C GLY A 34 -17.00 -10.07 1.36
N PRO A 35 -17.76 -9.72 0.32
CA PRO A 35 -17.91 -10.56 -0.88
C PRO A 35 -16.58 -10.83 -1.63
N ARG A 36 -15.51 -10.10 -1.32
CA ARG A 36 -14.19 -10.25 -1.95
C ARG A 36 -13.22 -11.11 -1.12
N ILE A 37 -13.70 -11.82 -0.12
CA ILE A 37 -12.85 -12.69 0.74
C ILE A 37 -12.10 -13.74 -0.08
N ASP A 38 -12.69 -14.30 -1.13
CA ASP A 38 -12.03 -15.31 -1.96
C ASP A 38 -10.90 -14.70 -2.81
N LEU A 39 -11.06 -13.46 -3.27
CA LEU A 39 -9.96 -12.70 -3.89
C LEU A 39 -8.83 -12.42 -2.91
N ALA A 40 -9.15 -12.09 -1.65
CA ALA A 40 -8.14 -11.91 -0.61
C ALA A 40 -7.40 -13.22 -0.31
N ARG A 41 -8.08 -14.37 -0.29
CA ARG A 41 -7.45 -15.70 -0.18
C ARG A 41 -6.51 -15.97 -1.35
N ARG A 42 -6.97 -15.71 -2.56
CA ARG A 42 -6.14 -15.88 -3.75
C ARG A 42 -4.92 -14.97 -3.73
N TYR A 43 -5.07 -13.73 -3.29
CA TYR A 43 -3.93 -12.82 -3.12
C TYR A 43 -2.93 -13.32 -2.05
N ALA A 44 -3.43 -13.85 -0.94
CA ALA A 44 -2.56 -14.47 0.07
C ALA A 44 -1.73 -15.64 -0.49
N GLU A 45 -2.33 -16.48 -1.33
CA GLU A 45 -1.63 -17.56 -2.04
C GLU A 45 -0.57 -17.03 -3.02
N LEU A 46 -0.88 -15.99 -3.78
CA LEU A 46 0.07 -15.33 -4.69
C LEU A 46 1.26 -14.71 -3.95
N LEU A 47 1.03 -14.18 -2.75
CA LEU A 47 2.11 -13.68 -1.89
C LEU A 47 2.97 -14.83 -1.35
N ALA A 48 2.34 -15.93 -0.90
CA ALA A 48 3.04 -17.08 -0.33
C ALA A 48 3.85 -17.87 -1.36
N GLY A 49 3.37 -17.94 -2.60
CA GLY A 49 4.05 -18.62 -3.71
C GLY A 49 4.94 -17.68 -4.51
N PRO A 50 4.45 -17.15 -5.65
CA PRO A 50 5.23 -16.28 -6.54
C PRO A 50 5.86 -15.07 -5.85
N GLY A 51 5.21 -14.51 -4.82
CA GLY A 51 5.73 -13.39 -4.04
C GLY A 51 7.01 -13.74 -3.30
N VAL A 52 7.05 -14.91 -2.66
CA VAL A 52 8.24 -15.44 -1.98
C VAL A 52 9.32 -15.82 -2.97
N GLU A 53 8.98 -16.53 -4.05
CA GLU A 53 9.95 -16.92 -5.09
C GLU A 53 10.66 -15.73 -5.72
N ARG A 54 9.94 -14.64 -5.94
CA ARG A 54 10.49 -13.41 -6.51
C ARG A 54 11.15 -12.49 -5.48
N GLY A 55 11.21 -12.93 -4.20
CA GLY A 55 11.83 -12.17 -3.11
C GLY A 55 11.08 -10.89 -2.72
N LEU A 56 9.77 -10.84 -2.97
CA LEU A 56 8.89 -9.73 -2.58
C LEU A 56 8.43 -9.87 -1.12
N LEU A 57 8.36 -11.11 -0.66
CA LEU A 57 8.04 -11.47 0.72
C LEU A 57 9.08 -12.47 1.23
N GLY A 58 9.50 -12.32 2.48
CA GLY A 58 10.39 -13.31 3.11
C GLY A 58 9.65 -14.61 3.40
N PRO A 59 10.30 -15.80 3.26
CA PRO A 59 9.65 -17.09 3.54
C PRO A 59 9.07 -17.17 4.96
N ARG A 60 9.69 -16.53 5.95
CA ARG A 60 9.23 -16.48 7.35
C ARG A 60 7.98 -15.60 7.56
N GLU A 61 7.58 -14.82 6.56
CA GLU A 61 6.41 -13.96 6.63
C GLU A 61 5.14 -14.67 6.16
N VAL A 62 5.25 -15.88 5.58
CA VAL A 62 4.10 -16.65 5.02
C VAL A 62 3.04 -16.91 6.09
N ASP A 63 3.45 -17.35 7.29
CA ASP A 63 2.52 -17.60 8.39
C ASP A 63 1.85 -16.33 8.94
N ARG A 64 2.36 -15.15 8.56
CA ARG A 64 1.90 -13.84 9.03
C ARG A 64 1.21 -13.03 7.94
N ILE A 65 0.94 -13.65 6.77
CA ILE A 65 0.34 -12.96 5.62
C ILE A 65 -0.98 -12.32 6.02
N TRP A 66 -1.85 -13.01 6.74
CA TRP A 66 -3.16 -12.48 7.11
C TRP A 66 -3.05 -11.29 8.05
N ASP A 67 -2.44 -11.47 9.21
CA ASP A 67 -2.47 -10.45 10.26
C ASP A 67 -1.52 -9.29 9.93
N ARG A 68 -0.27 -9.62 9.60
CA ARG A 68 0.77 -8.61 9.42
C ARG A 68 0.69 -7.90 8.07
N HIS A 69 0.18 -8.59 7.03
CA HIS A 69 0.20 -8.02 5.68
C HIS A 69 -1.19 -7.62 5.20
N LEU A 70 -2.15 -8.53 5.08
CA LEU A 70 -3.46 -8.22 4.51
C LEU A 70 -4.30 -7.34 5.45
N LEU A 71 -4.60 -7.82 6.65
CA LEU A 71 -5.47 -7.10 7.59
C LEU A 71 -4.84 -5.80 8.08
N ASN A 72 -3.53 -5.81 8.36
CA ASN A 72 -2.80 -4.60 8.74
C ASN A 72 -2.86 -3.52 7.64
N SER A 73 -2.76 -3.91 6.37
CA SER A 73 -2.87 -2.99 5.24
C SER A 73 -4.32 -2.53 5.03
N ALA A 74 -5.29 -3.43 5.09
CA ALA A 74 -6.70 -3.13 4.94
C ALA A 74 -7.25 -2.23 6.06
N ALA A 75 -6.61 -2.23 7.24
CA ALA A 75 -7.02 -1.38 8.37
C ALA A 75 -7.02 0.11 8.02
N MET A 76 -6.20 0.55 7.06
CA MET A 76 -6.21 1.94 6.58
C MET A 76 -7.52 2.32 5.89
N ALA A 77 -8.36 1.36 5.49
CA ALA A 77 -9.68 1.61 4.92
C ALA A 77 -10.58 2.45 5.84
N GLU A 78 -10.38 2.36 7.17
CA GLU A 78 -11.06 3.19 8.17
C GLU A 78 -10.79 4.71 7.99
N LEU A 79 -9.72 5.06 7.28
CA LEU A 79 -9.29 6.44 7.05
C LEU A 79 -9.69 6.97 5.66
N LEU A 80 -10.30 6.15 4.81
CA LEU A 80 -10.68 6.54 3.45
C LEU A 80 -12.15 6.89 3.38
N GLU A 81 -12.46 7.95 2.66
CA GLU A 81 -13.84 8.35 2.34
C GLU A 81 -14.33 7.61 1.07
N ALA A 82 -15.64 7.63 0.82
CA ALA A 82 -16.20 6.97 -0.35
C ALA A 82 -15.75 7.65 -1.66
N GLY A 83 -15.38 6.84 -2.64
CA GLY A 83 -15.02 7.31 -3.97
C GLY A 83 -13.67 8.03 -4.06
N GLU A 84 -12.80 7.94 -3.02
CA GLU A 84 -11.50 8.59 -3.05
C GLU A 84 -10.55 7.99 -4.10
N ARG A 85 -9.74 8.86 -4.69
CA ARG A 85 -8.63 8.48 -5.57
C ARG A 85 -7.36 8.31 -4.75
N VAL A 86 -6.89 7.08 -4.67
CA VAL A 86 -5.75 6.67 -3.85
C VAL A 86 -4.55 6.34 -4.72
N ILE A 87 -3.35 6.74 -4.30
CA ILE A 87 -2.10 6.29 -4.90
C ILE A 87 -1.24 5.60 -3.85
N ASP A 88 -0.82 4.36 -4.12
CA ASP A 88 0.09 3.59 -3.27
C ASP A 88 1.53 3.80 -3.74
N ILE A 89 2.33 4.48 -2.93
CA ILE A 89 3.70 4.86 -3.28
C ILE A 89 4.68 3.77 -2.85
N GLY A 90 5.33 3.14 -3.84
CA GLY A 90 6.25 2.04 -3.60
C GLY A 90 5.51 0.77 -3.21
N SER A 91 4.55 0.37 -4.01
CA SER A 91 3.60 -0.70 -3.72
C SER A 91 4.25 -2.06 -3.44
N GLY A 92 5.45 -2.32 -3.96
CA GLY A 92 6.22 -3.53 -3.69
C GLY A 92 5.49 -4.80 -4.12
N ALA A 93 5.04 -5.59 -3.15
CA ALA A 93 4.19 -6.75 -3.38
C ALA A 93 2.69 -6.40 -3.53
N GLY A 94 2.32 -5.11 -3.51
CA GLY A 94 0.94 -4.64 -3.55
C GLY A 94 0.39 -4.20 -2.18
N LEU A 95 1.28 -3.91 -1.25
CA LEU A 95 0.93 -3.57 0.15
C LEU A 95 1.22 -2.10 0.45
N PRO A 96 0.21 -1.28 0.80
CA PRO A 96 -1.13 -1.64 1.23
C PRO A 96 -2.19 -1.61 0.11
N GLY A 97 -1.89 -1.23 -1.13
CA GLY A 97 -2.85 -0.88 -2.17
C GLY A 97 -3.83 -1.99 -2.55
N ILE A 98 -3.36 -3.23 -2.75
CA ILE A 98 -4.25 -4.37 -3.11
C ILE A 98 -5.22 -4.71 -1.98
N PRO A 99 -4.81 -4.87 -0.69
CA PRO A 99 -5.76 -5.06 0.39
C PRO A 99 -6.77 -3.91 0.53
N LEU A 100 -6.36 -2.66 0.26
CA LEU A 100 -7.29 -1.52 0.24
C LEU A 100 -8.30 -1.63 -0.88
N ALA A 101 -7.88 -1.95 -2.11
CA ALA A 101 -8.78 -2.13 -3.24
C ALA A 101 -9.76 -3.31 -3.02
N LEU A 102 -9.33 -4.36 -2.32
CA LEU A 102 -10.18 -5.49 -1.94
C LEU A 102 -11.22 -5.10 -0.88
N ALA A 103 -10.81 -4.37 0.16
CA ALA A 103 -11.68 -3.94 1.25
C ALA A 103 -12.62 -2.79 0.86
N ARG A 104 -12.21 -1.93 -0.08
CA ARG A 104 -12.90 -0.71 -0.52
C ARG A 104 -13.01 -0.69 -2.05
N PRO A 105 -13.94 -1.45 -2.62
CA PRO A 105 -14.19 -1.48 -4.07
C PRO A 105 -14.71 -0.17 -4.63
N ASP A 106 -15.11 0.74 -3.78
CA ASP A 106 -15.59 2.08 -4.11
C ASP A 106 -14.47 3.11 -4.32
N VAL A 107 -13.22 2.81 -3.94
CA VAL A 107 -12.08 3.72 -4.14
C VAL A 107 -11.28 3.35 -5.40
N GLU A 108 -10.75 4.37 -6.07
CA GLU A 108 -9.86 4.21 -7.21
C GLU A 108 -8.42 4.07 -6.71
N VAL A 109 -7.76 2.96 -6.98
CA VAL A 109 -6.38 2.71 -6.52
C VAL A 109 -5.41 2.66 -7.69
N VAL A 110 -4.31 3.40 -7.56
CA VAL A 110 -3.12 3.31 -8.44
C VAL A 110 -1.96 2.76 -7.63
N LEU A 111 -1.30 1.72 -8.15
CA LEU A 111 -0.09 1.13 -7.58
C LEU A 111 1.14 1.68 -8.28
N LEU A 112 1.92 2.52 -7.61
CA LEU A 112 3.14 3.13 -8.14
C LEU A 112 4.39 2.39 -7.65
N GLU A 113 5.09 1.71 -8.55
CA GLU A 113 6.28 0.91 -8.23
C GLU A 113 7.39 1.13 -9.26
N PRO A 114 8.60 1.59 -8.86
CA PRO A 114 9.67 1.88 -9.82
C PRO A 114 10.39 0.65 -10.37
N LEU A 115 10.41 -0.46 -9.65
CA LEU A 115 11.19 -1.64 -10.02
C LEU A 115 10.41 -2.54 -10.99
N LEU A 116 10.97 -2.82 -12.17
CA LEU A 116 10.34 -3.61 -13.22
C LEU A 116 9.79 -4.95 -12.70
N ARG A 117 10.61 -5.75 -12.04
CA ARG A 117 10.18 -7.08 -11.51
C ARG A 117 9.00 -7.00 -10.55
N ARG A 118 8.89 -5.91 -9.78
CA ARG A 118 7.78 -5.69 -8.86
C ARG A 118 6.53 -5.21 -9.59
N SER A 119 6.68 -4.28 -10.54
CA SER A 119 5.55 -3.83 -11.35
C SER A 119 4.96 -4.94 -12.22
N GLU A 120 5.80 -5.83 -12.77
CA GLU A 120 5.35 -7.03 -13.48
C GLU A 120 4.55 -7.96 -12.57
N PHE A 121 5.04 -8.26 -11.36
CA PHE A 121 4.30 -9.04 -10.37
C PHE A 121 2.95 -8.40 -10.02
N LEU A 122 2.92 -7.08 -9.81
CA LEU A 122 1.68 -6.35 -9.52
C LEU A 122 0.67 -6.48 -10.67
N SER A 123 1.12 -6.33 -11.93
CA SER A 123 0.25 -6.49 -13.09
C SER A 123 -0.33 -7.91 -13.18
N GLU A 124 0.50 -8.94 -12.99
CA GLU A 124 0.05 -10.32 -12.96
C GLU A 124 -0.99 -10.58 -11.84
N VAL A 125 -0.76 -10.02 -10.64
CA VAL A 125 -1.70 -10.14 -9.50
C VAL A 125 -3.01 -9.44 -9.81
N VAL A 126 -2.97 -8.20 -10.31
CA VAL A 126 -4.16 -7.41 -10.66
C VAL A 126 -4.99 -8.14 -11.71
N ASP A 127 -4.34 -8.67 -12.76
CA ASP A 127 -5.00 -9.44 -13.84
C ASP A 127 -5.63 -10.73 -13.30
N GLN A 128 -4.90 -11.53 -12.50
CA GLN A 128 -5.39 -12.78 -11.93
C GLN A 128 -6.56 -12.59 -10.97
N LEU A 129 -6.62 -11.45 -10.28
CA LEU A 129 -7.69 -11.10 -9.34
C LEU A 129 -8.84 -10.35 -10.02
N GLY A 130 -8.68 -9.94 -11.28
CA GLY A 130 -9.68 -9.14 -11.99
C GLY A 130 -9.98 -7.81 -11.32
N LEU A 131 -8.96 -7.13 -10.75
CA LEU A 131 -9.14 -5.88 -10.03
C LEU A 131 -9.12 -4.68 -10.97
N ALA A 132 -10.01 -3.72 -10.73
CA ALA A 132 -9.99 -2.40 -11.38
C ALA A 132 -8.93 -1.50 -10.71
N VAL A 133 -7.66 -1.87 -10.80
CA VAL A 133 -6.50 -1.19 -10.21
C VAL A 133 -5.48 -0.93 -11.29
N GLU A 134 -4.96 0.29 -11.37
CA GLU A 134 -3.92 0.65 -12.34
C GLU A 134 -2.52 0.41 -11.74
N VAL A 135 -1.66 -0.28 -12.48
CA VAL A 135 -0.26 -0.48 -12.11
C VAL A 135 0.62 0.44 -12.94
N VAL A 136 1.39 1.29 -12.27
CA VAL A 136 2.23 2.30 -12.90
C VAL A 136 3.68 2.06 -12.52
N ARG A 137 4.53 1.81 -13.53
CA ARG A 137 5.97 1.75 -13.32
C ARG A 137 6.57 3.15 -13.37
N GLY A 138 6.93 3.71 -12.23
CA GLY A 138 7.49 5.06 -12.13
C GLY A 138 7.87 5.43 -10.70
N ARG A 139 8.47 6.62 -10.55
CA ARG A 139 8.84 7.19 -9.26
C ARG A 139 7.97 8.41 -8.96
N ALA A 140 7.60 8.57 -7.70
CA ALA A 140 6.77 9.70 -7.25
C ALA A 140 7.43 11.08 -7.50
N GLU A 141 8.76 11.15 -7.62
CA GLU A 141 9.51 12.35 -7.95
C GLU A 141 9.45 12.75 -9.42
N GLU A 142 9.11 11.83 -10.33
CA GLU A 142 9.11 12.07 -11.76
C GLU A 142 7.99 13.03 -12.15
N LEU A 143 8.29 14.02 -12.99
CA LEU A 143 7.34 15.06 -13.37
C LEU A 143 6.12 14.50 -14.10
N TRP A 144 6.32 13.50 -14.96
CA TRP A 144 5.21 12.87 -15.70
C TRP A 144 4.25 12.14 -14.76
N VAL A 145 4.76 11.46 -13.69
CA VAL A 145 3.93 10.82 -12.67
C VAL A 145 3.08 11.86 -11.93
N ARG A 146 3.70 12.96 -11.53
CA ARG A 146 2.98 14.07 -10.87
C ARG A 146 1.93 14.70 -11.77
N HIS A 147 2.21 14.82 -13.05
CA HIS A 147 1.29 15.40 -14.02
C HIS A 147 0.09 14.48 -14.31
N GLN A 148 0.35 13.18 -14.47
CA GLN A 148 -0.70 12.23 -14.83
C GLN A 148 -1.48 11.71 -13.61
N PHE A 149 -0.81 11.50 -12.49
CA PHE A 149 -1.37 10.88 -11.28
C PHE A 149 -1.45 11.83 -10.07
N GLY A 150 -1.28 13.11 -10.27
CA GLY A 150 -1.46 14.13 -9.24
C GLY A 150 -2.92 14.33 -8.83
N GLU A 151 -3.16 15.30 -7.93
CA GLU A 151 -4.49 15.67 -7.42
C GLU A 151 -5.23 14.49 -6.76
N ARG A 152 -4.50 13.53 -6.16
CA ARG A 152 -5.08 12.40 -5.41
C ARG A 152 -5.63 12.85 -4.06
N ASP A 153 -6.64 12.13 -3.59
CA ASP A 153 -7.29 12.37 -2.29
C ASP A 153 -6.42 11.80 -1.16
N ALA A 154 -5.83 10.62 -1.39
CA ALA A 154 -4.92 9.98 -0.46
C ALA A 154 -3.69 9.39 -1.16
N ALA A 155 -2.51 9.53 -0.52
CA ALA A 155 -1.29 8.82 -0.86
C ALA A 155 -0.98 7.86 0.28
N VAL A 156 -1.02 6.58 0.00
CA VAL A 156 -0.77 5.52 0.97
C VAL A 156 0.62 4.94 0.80
N SER A 157 1.20 4.39 1.85
CA SER A 157 2.48 3.70 1.79
C SER A 157 2.70 2.79 2.98
N ARG A 158 3.55 1.75 2.80
CA ARG A 158 3.97 0.85 3.86
C ARG A 158 5.44 0.45 3.68
N ALA A 159 6.25 0.58 4.74
CA ALA A 159 7.64 0.11 4.80
C ALA A 159 8.57 0.59 3.66
N VAL A 160 8.29 1.73 3.03
CA VAL A 160 9.01 2.22 1.84
C VAL A 160 10.20 3.11 2.24
N ALA A 161 9.98 4.10 3.11
CA ALA A 161 10.96 5.12 3.44
C ALA A 161 10.67 5.81 4.78
N SER A 162 11.58 6.68 5.22
CA SER A 162 11.37 7.60 6.34
C SER A 162 10.34 8.68 6.00
N LEU A 163 9.74 9.30 7.02
CA LEU A 163 8.64 10.27 6.84
C LEU A 163 9.06 11.53 6.06
N ASP A 164 10.32 11.96 6.17
CA ASP A 164 10.84 13.08 5.38
C ASP A 164 10.82 12.82 3.89
N LYS A 165 11.17 11.60 3.46
CA LYS A 165 11.10 11.17 2.06
C LYS A 165 9.65 10.98 1.62
N LEU A 166 8.85 10.31 2.45
CA LEU A 166 7.43 10.08 2.14
C LEU A 166 6.68 11.40 1.96
N ALA A 167 6.93 12.41 2.79
CA ALA A 167 6.33 13.73 2.63
C ALA A 167 6.72 14.40 1.30
N LYS A 168 8.00 14.32 0.91
CA LYS A 168 8.50 14.86 -0.37
C LYS A 168 7.86 14.17 -1.58
N TRP A 169 7.55 12.90 -1.46
CA TRP A 169 6.92 12.11 -2.53
C TRP A 169 5.41 12.28 -2.58
N SER A 170 4.76 12.25 -1.41
CA SER A 170 3.30 12.27 -1.31
C SER A 170 2.70 13.65 -1.57
N MET A 171 3.28 14.73 -0.96
CA MET A 171 2.66 16.04 -1.03
C MET A 171 2.44 16.54 -2.46
N PRO A 172 3.38 16.40 -3.42
CA PRO A 172 3.13 16.82 -4.80
C PRO A 172 2.06 16.04 -5.54
N LEU A 173 1.75 14.80 -5.12
CA LEU A 173 0.74 13.94 -5.73
C LEU A 173 -0.67 14.15 -5.17
N LEU A 174 -0.78 14.82 -4.02
CA LEU A 174 -2.05 15.06 -3.35
C LEU A 174 -2.70 16.36 -3.85
N ARG A 175 -4.02 16.43 -3.87
CA ARG A 175 -4.74 17.72 -3.97
C ARG A 175 -4.57 18.54 -2.68
N PRO A 176 -4.77 19.85 -2.68
CA PRO A 176 -4.83 20.63 -1.45
C PRO A 176 -5.83 20.06 -0.44
N GLY A 177 -5.39 19.76 0.77
CA GLY A 177 -6.17 19.07 1.80
C GLY A 177 -6.19 17.55 1.70
N GLY A 178 -5.65 16.96 0.61
CA GLY A 178 -5.43 15.51 0.51
C GLY A 178 -4.47 14.98 1.58
N ARG A 179 -4.43 13.68 1.81
CA ARG A 179 -3.79 13.05 2.97
C ARG A 179 -2.70 12.07 2.57
N MET A 180 -1.55 12.19 3.20
CA MET A 180 -0.56 11.12 3.27
C MET A 180 -0.94 10.20 4.42
N LEU A 181 -1.01 8.90 4.16
CA LEU A 181 -1.30 7.84 5.11
C LEU A 181 -0.17 6.80 5.05
N ALA A 182 0.67 6.74 6.07
CA ALA A 182 1.82 5.85 6.09
C ALA A 182 1.73 4.84 7.23
N ILE A 183 1.66 3.53 6.89
CA ILE A 183 1.79 2.48 7.91
C ILE A 183 3.21 2.48 8.45
N LYS A 184 3.34 2.66 9.75
CA LYS A 184 4.59 2.67 10.49
C LYS A 184 4.56 1.66 11.63
N GLY A 185 5.73 1.31 12.15
CA GLY A 185 5.84 0.53 13.38
C GLY A 185 5.66 1.40 14.64
N GLU A 186 5.99 0.84 15.79
CA GLU A 186 5.86 1.48 17.12
C GLU A 186 6.57 2.84 17.21
N ARG A 187 7.64 3.05 16.46
CA ARG A 187 8.41 4.30 16.42
C ARG A 187 7.76 5.42 15.59
N GLY A 188 6.54 5.22 15.09
CA GLY A 188 5.85 6.23 14.27
C GLY A 188 5.72 7.61 14.93
N ARG A 189 5.51 7.66 16.25
CA ARG A 189 5.45 8.93 17.01
C ARG A 189 6.80 9.64 17.06
N GLU A 190 7.87 8.91 17.38
CA GLU A 190 9.24 9.44 17.42
C GLU A 190 9.64 9.96 16.03
N GLU A 191 9.30 9.23 14.98
CA GLU A 191 9.60 9.60 13.60
C GLU A 191 8.85 10.88 13.18
N VAL A 192 7.60 11.08 13.59
CA VAL A 192 6.85 12.32 13.35
C VAL A 192 7.55 13.52 14.03
N GLU A 193 7.97 13.38 15.28
CA GLU A 193 8.68 14.46 15.99
C GLU A 193 10.04 14.77 15.33
N GLN A 194 10.79 13.74 14.99
CA GLN A 194 12.10 13.86 14.33
C GLN A 194 12.01 14.60 12.99
N TYR A 195 11.00 14.30 12.17
CA TYR A 195 10.90 14.85 10.82
C TYR A 195 9.88 15.97 10.65
N ARG A 196 9.24 16.43 11.73
CA ARG A 196 8.18 17.46 11.70
C ARG A 196 8.54 18.68 10.85
N ARG A 197 9.75 19.23 11.02
CA ARG A 197 10.20 20.42 10.27
C ARG A 197 10.35 20.15 8.77
N VAL A 198 10.94 19.01 8.43
CA VAL A 198 11.16 18.63 7.01
C VAL A 198 9.84 18.29 6.31
N MET A 199 8.92 17.64 7.01
CA MET A 199 7.57 17.38 6.53
C MET A 199 6.82 18.69 6.26
N ALA A 200 6.87 19.65 7.20
CA ALA A 200 6.26 20.97 7.03
C ALA A 200 6.85 21.73 5.84
N ALA A 201 8.17 21.70 5.66
CA ALA A 201 8.84 22.31 4.50
C ALA A 201 8.42 21.66 3.16
N SER A 202 7.97 20.41 3.18
CA SER A 202 7.41 19.71 2.03
C SER A 202 5.91 20.01 1.82
N GLY A 203 5.30 20.85 2.65
CA GLY A 203 3.88 21.20 2.58
C GLY A 203 2.96 20.29 3.38
N ALA A 204 3.50 19.37 4.20
CA ALA A 204 2.72 18.52 5.07
C ALA A 204 2.34 19.28 6.36
N VAL A 205 1.05 19.35 6.65
CA VAL A 205 0.50 19.94 7.88
C VAL A 205 -0.27 18.89 8.68
N ASP A 206 -0.57 19.17 9.95
CA ASP A 206 -1.38 18.33 10.84
C ASP A 206 -0.87 16.89 10.97
N ALA A 207 0.45 16.71 10.98
CA ALA A 207 1.05 15.39 11.13
C ALA A 207 0.74 14.80 12.52
N ARG A 208 0.12 13.62 12.52
CA ARG A 208 -0.25 12.89 13.75
C ARG A 208 -0.24 11.37 13.52
N VAL A 209 -0.26 10.65 14.62
CA VAL A 209 -0.35 9.18 14.62
C VAL A 209 -1.72 8.75 15.09
N VAL A 210 -2.31 7.81 14.36
CA VAL A 210 -3.55 7.12 14.72
C VAL A 210 -3.34 5.62 14.69
N THR A 211 -4.27 4.88 15.30
CA THR A 211 -4.33 3.42 15.21
C THR A 211 -5.60 2.99 14.47
N CYS A 212 -5.46 1.98 13.60
CA CYS A 212 -6.56 1.40 12.83
C CYS A 212 -6.64 -0.10 13.09
N GLY A 213 -7.82 -0.69 12.88
CA GLY A 213 -8.04 -2.11 13.06
C GLY A 213 -8.04 -2.58 14.51
N ALA A 214 -8.28 -1.68 15.49
CA ALA A 214 -8.22 -2.01 16.91
C ALA A 214 -9.23 -3.08 17.36
N THR A 215 -10.26 -3.34 16.60
CA THR A 215 -11.27 -4.36 16.88
C THR A 215 -10.80 -5.78 16.53
N TYR A 216 -9.89 -5.93 15.58
CA TYR A 216 -9.47 -7.23 15.03
C TYR A 216 -7.95 -7.45 14.94
N LEU A 217 -7.11 -6.42 15.08
CA LEU A 217 -5.66 -6.54 15.08
C LEU A 217 -5.06 -6.42 16.49
N ARG A 218 -4.07 -7.23 16.76
CA ARG A 218 -3.29 -7.19 18.01
C ARG A 218 -1.79 -7.30 17.68
N PRO A 219 -1.00 -6.22 17.76
CA PRO A 219 -1.40 -4.82 17.98
C PRO A 219 -2.13 -4.20 16.77
N PRO A 220 -2.89 -3.10 16.96
CA PRO A 220 -3.50 -2.34 15.88
C PRO A 220 -2.45 -1.78 14.92
N ALA A 221 -2.84 -1.51 13.68
CA ALA A 221 -1.98 -0.84 12.72
C ALA A 221 -1.72 0.61 13.15
N THR A 222 -0.45 1.01 13.18
CA THR A 222 -0.03 2.38 13.46
C THR A 222 0.09 3.15 12.15
N VAL A 223 -0.68 4.21 11.98
CA VAL A 223 -0.69 5.03 10.76
C VAL A 223 -0.33 6.46 11.07
N VAL A 224 0.66 6.99 10.35
CA VAL A 224 0.96 8.42 10.35
C VAL A 224 0.10 9.09 9.29
N ILE A 225 -0.65 10.11 9.71
CA ILE A 225 -1.45 10.97 8.83
C ILE A 225 -0.79 12.34 8.74
N ALA A 226 -0.69 12.90 7.54
CA ALA A 226 -0.38 14.30 7.33
C ALA A 226 -1.20 14.84 6.15
N ARG A 227 -1.64 16.09 6.21
CA ARG A 227 -2.42 16.72 5.14
C ARG A 227 -1.53 17.56 4.23
N ARG A 228 -1.83 17.62 2.94
CA ARG A 228 -1.25 18.65 2.08
C ARG A 228 -1.84 20.01 2.43
N GLY A 229 -0.98 20.94 2.89
CA GLY A 229 -1.35 22.32 3.16
C GLY A 229 -1.88 23.02 1.93
N ARG A 230 -2.73 24.03 2.11
CA ARG A 230 -3.14 24.92 1.02
C ARG A 230 -1.98 25.84 0.67
N PRO A 231 -1.75 26.16 -0.61
CA PRO A 231 -0.79 27.20 -0.96
C PRO A 231 -1.16 28.50 -0.22
N GLN A 232 -0.23 29.04 0.55
CA GLN A 232 -0.42 30.35 1.12
C GLN A 232 -0.48 31.34 -0.03
N ARG A 233 -1.62 32.02 -0.22
CA ARG A 233 -1.70 33.18 -1.09
C ARG A 233 -0.77 34.22 -0.48
N HIS A 234 0.36 34.48 -1.10
CA HIS A 234 1.14 35.67 -0.79
C HIS A 234 0.21 36.88 -0.97
N GLN A 235 -0.23 37.47 0.14
CA GLN A 235 -0.74 38.83 0.11
C GLN A 235 0.44 39.70 -0.31
N SER A 236 0.53 40.01 -1.60
CA SER A 236 1.41 41.06 -2.10
C SER A 236 1.05 42.32 -1.33
N ALA A 237 1.92 42.72 -0.42
CA ALA A 237 1.84 44.00 0.28
C ALA A 237 1.77 45.07 -0.81
N ARG A 238 0.60 45.69 -0.97
CA ARG A 238 0.48 46.99 -1.69
C ARG A 238 1.29 47.99 -0.92
N ILE A 239 2.55 48.16 -1.35
CA ILE A 239 3.32 49.34 -0.95
C ILE A 239 2.58 50.54 -1.54
N GLY A 240 1.81 51.22 -0.67
CA GLY A 240 1.18 52.49 -1.00
C GLY A 240 2.29 53.50 -1.27
N LYS A 241 2.42 53.92 -2.53
CA LYS A 241 3.13 55.12 -2.88
C LYS A 241 2.34 56.32 -2.29
N THR A 242 2.75 56.73 -1.10
CA THR A 242 2.41 58.09 -0.63
C THR A 242 3.20 59.07 -1.47
N GLY A 243 2.52 59.69 -2.43
CA GLY A 243 3.07 60.82 -3.16
C GLY A 243 3.27 61.96 -2.17
N ASN A 244 4.48 62.50 -2.20
CA ASN A 244 4.78 63.77 -1.57
C ASN A 244 4.62 64.89 -2.60
N ARG A 245 3.82 65.89 -2.23
CA ARG A 245 3.79 67.17 -2.89
C ARG A 245 4.76 68.10 -2.15
#